data_a5e27e5814eed8b027b1ef617e898fd9
#
_entry.id   a5e27e5814eed8b027b1ef617e898fd9
#
_cell.length_a   1.000
_cell.length_b   1.000
_cell.length_c   1.000
_cell.angle_alpha   90.00
_cell.angle_beta   90.00
_cell.angle_gamma   90.00
#
_symmetry.space_group_name_H-M   'P 1'
#
loop_
_entity.id
_entity.type
_entity.pdbx_description
1 polymer ?
#
loop_
_entity_poly.entity_id
_entity_poly.type
_entity_poly.pdbx_seq_one_letter_code
_entity_poly.pdbx_strand_id
1 'polypeptide(L)'
;MPDRKTLSPLDLAGTPDGFSIVDVPALQRVAETLVLSHLQAVAQRRFPTLTVATDFLSGEGYPAFREKSARMLPAEDFGRLHRTLLEEGFLDPAAGEFVTGEEGRGDPDVYWRLVRPDSPSDVGSIHADYWFWDLLGFDFPADMQRVKVWLPLLQDDENPSLMVLPGSHLRDFRYTSFVNHLGHRKPQYADEDITDRMIPAPVRTGQAVIFNDRLLHGGRSTGVLRISLEFTLACRPRD
;
A
#
# COMPACT_ATOMS: atom_id res chain seq x y z
N MET A 1 28.39 10.28 -12.77
CA MET A 1 26.96 10.31 -12.48
C MET A 1 26.82 11.11 -11.20
N PRO A 2 25.92 12.10 -11.10
CA PRO A 2 25.75 12.80 -9.84
C PRO A 2 25.29 11.79 -8.79
N ASP A 3 25.86 11.90 -7.58
CA ASP A 3 25.46 11.15 -6.41
C ASP A 3 23.93 11.17 -6.29
N ARG A 4 23.27 10.04 -6.57
CA ARG A 4 21.89 9.86 -6.14
C ARG A 4 21.95 9.87 -4.59
N LYS A 5 21.65 11.00 -3.97
CA LYS A 5 21.32 11.00 -2.56
C LYS A 5 20.26 9.92 -2.37
N THR A 6 20.61 8.87 -1.67
CA THR A 6 19.67 7.83 -1.26
C THR A 6 18.59 8.54 -0.45
N LEU A 7 17.40 8.66 -1.02
CA LEU A 7 16.29 9.30 -0.33
C LEU A 7 15.85 8.32 0.78
N SER A 8 15.96 8.73 2.03
CA SER A 8 15.46 7.92 3.14
C SER A 8 13.93 7.81 3.04
N PRO A 9 13.35 6.61 3.18
CA PRO A 9 11.90 6.47 3.28
C PRO A 9 11.30 7.36 4.37
N LEU A 10 12.00 7.56 5.48
CA LEU A 10 11.58 8.45 6.57
C LEU A 10 11.53 9.92 6.12
N ASP A 11 12.51 10.40 5.37
CA ASP A 11 12.51 11.77 4.84
C ASP A 11 11.33 11.98 3.88
N LEU A 12 11.04 10.98 3.05
CA LEU A 12 9.91 11.00 2.11
C LEU A 12 8.56 11.00 2.81
N ALA A 13 8.43 10.26 3.90
CA ALA A 13 7.21 10.19 4.71
C ALA A 13 7.10 11.32 5.75
N GLY A 14 8.21 11.98 6.09
CA GLY A 14 8.31 13.06 7.07
C GLY A 14 8.10 14.47 6.50
N THR A 15 7.65 14.60 5.25
CA THR A 15 7.32 15.90 4.65
C THR A 15 6.16 16.58 5.39
N PRO A 16 5.97 17.90 5.26
CA PRO A 16 4.82 18.60 5.87
C PRO A 16 3.47 18.00 5.51
N ASP A 17 3.34 17.42 4.32
CA ASP A 17 2.12 16.75 3.86
C ASP A 17 1.99 15.31 4.38
N GLY A 18 3.08 14.71 4.87
CA GLY A 18 3.13 13.33 5.38
C GLY A 18 3.28 12.26 4.30
N PHE A 19 3.52 12.67 3.07
CA PHE A 19 3.77 11.76 1.95
C PHE A 19 4.64 12.40 0.87
N SER A 20 5.23 11.55 0.04
CA SER A 20 5.94 11.93 -1.18
C SER A 20 5.60 10.98 -2.32
N ILE A 21 5.72 11.48 -3.55
CA ILE A 21 5.57 10.67 -4.76
C ILE A 21 6.93 10.55 -5.41
N VAL A 22 7.31 9.32 -5.74
CA VAL A 22 8.63 9.01 -6.31
C VAL A 22 8.50 8.10 -7.53
N ASP A 23 9.37 8.29 -8.51
CA ASP A 23 9.44 7.42 -9.69
C ASP A 23 10.12 6.10 -9.33
N VAL A 24 9.46 4.98 -9.60
CA VAL A 24 9.91 3.64 -9.24
C VAL A 24 9.76 2.63 -10.40
N PRO A 25 10.29 2.91 -11.58
CA PRO A 25 10.00 2.11 -12.77
C PRO A 25 10.50 0.66 -12.70
N ALA A 26 11.58 0.38 -11.96
CA ALA A 26 12.05 -0.99 -11.79
C ALA A 26 11.17 -1.74 -10.78
N LEU A 27 10.83 -1.12 -9.64
CA LEU A 27 9.91 -1.67 -8.65
C LEU A 27 8.54 -1.95 -9.27
N GLN A 28 8.03 -1.02 -10.09
CA GLN A 28 6.77 -1.19 -10.81
C GLN A 28 6.77 -2.46 -11.66
N ARG A 29 7.79 -2.66 -12.52
CA ARG A 29 7.90 -3.84 -13.39
C ARG A 29 7.98 -5.15 -12.60
N VAL A 30 8.72 -5.16 -11.50
CA VAL A 30 8.82 -6.35 -10.64
C VAL A 30 7.48 -6.63 -9.99
N ALA A 31 6.84 -5.62 -9.40
CA ALA A 31 5.53 -5.74 -8.75
C ALA A 31 4.44 -6.25 -9.71
N GLU A 32 4.36 -5.70 -10.93
CA GLU A 32 3.44 -6.19 -11.98
C GLU A 32 3.69 -7.66 -12.32
N THR A 33 4.97 -8.05 -12.48
CA THR A 33 5.34 -9.43 -12.79
C THR A 33 4.91 -10.38 -11.67
N LEU A 34 5.14 -10.01 -10.40
CA LEU A 34 4.78 -10.83 -9.24
C LEU A 34 3.26 -10.98 -9.11
N VAL A 35 2.53 -9.87 -9.22
CA VAL A 35 1.06 -9.90 -9.14
C VAL A 35 0.48 -10.71 -10.30
N LEU A 36 1.00 -10.53 -11.51
CA LEU A 36 0.53 -11.30 -12.67
C LEU A 36 0.81 -12.80 -12.53
N SER A 37 2.00 -13.18 -12.03
CA SER A 37 2.35 -14.57 -11.77
C SER A 37 1.44 -15.19 -10.71
N HIS A 38 1.20 -14.48 -9.62
CA HIS A 38 0.29 -14.92 -8.55
C HIS A 38 -1.14 -15.08 -9.09
N LEU A 39 -1.65 -14.08 -9.82
CA LEU A 39 -2.96 -14.14 -10.46
C LEU A 39 -3.10 -15.40 -11.35
N GLN A 40 -2.11 -15.67 -12.19
CA GLN A 40 -2.11 -16.81 -13.09
C GLN A 40 -2.10 -18.14 -12.33
N ALA A 41 -1.31 -18.23 -11.25
CA ALA A 41 -1.24 -19.44 -10.42
C ALA A 41 -2.59 -19.75 -9.74
N VAL A 42 -3.22 -18.74 -9.11
CA VAL A 42 -4.50 -18.92 -8.43
C VAL A 42 -5.64 -19.17 -9.41
N ALA A 43 -5.71 -18.40 -10.50
CA ALA A 43 -6.74 -18.55 -11.52
C ALA A 43 -6.55 -19.80 -12.41
N GLN A 44 -5.38 -20.43 -12.38
CA GLN A 44 -4.98 -21.52 -13.30
C GLN A 44 -5.22 -21.13 -14.79
N ARG A 45 -5.05 -19.86 -15.09
CA ARG A 45 -5.33 -19.24 -16.39
C ARG A 45 -4.23 -18.29 -16.78
N ARG A 46 -3.85 -18.29 -18.05
CA ARG A 46 -2.78 -17.45 -18.56
C ARG A 46 -3.29 -16.07 -18.98
N PHE A 47 -2.69 -15.01 -18.43
CA PHE A 47 -2.90 -13.63 -18.80
C PHE A 47 -1.57 -13.01 -19.24
N PRO A 48 -1.47 -12.38 -20.41
CA PRO A 48 -0.23 -11.73 -20.87
C PRO A 48 0.08 -10.44 -20.07
N THR A 49 -0.94 -9.72 -19.61
CA THR A 49 -0.82 -8.47 -18.84
C THR A 49 -1.94 -8.34 -17.82
N LEU A 50 -1.79 -7.43 -16.85
CA LEU A 50 -2.86 -7.08 -15.91
C LEU A 50 -4.07 -6.46 -16.62
N THR A 51 -3.84 -5.67 -17.66
CA THR A 51 -4.91 -5.06 -18.47
C THR A 51 -5.79 -6.14 -19.11
N VAL A 52 -5.20 -7.21 -19.64
CA VAL A 52 -5.99 -8.31 -20.23
C VAL A 52 -6.77 -9.09 -19.17
N ALA A 53 -6.33 -9.08 -17.91
CA ALA A 53 -7.04 -9.74 -16.83
C ALA A 53 -8.23 -8.92 -16.26
N THR A 54 -8.44 -7.70 -16.72
CA THR A 54 -9.44 -6.76 -16.17
C THR A 54 -10.85 -7.33 -16.13
N ASP A 55 -11.34 -7.84 -17.27
CA ASP A 55 -12.70 -8.39 -17.37
C ASP A 55 -12.89 -9.61 -16.46
N PHE A 56 -11.88 -10.49 -16.41
CA PHE A 56 -11.89 -11.64 -15.53
C PHE A 56 -11.95 -11.20 -14.05
N LEU A 57 -11.09 -10.26 -13.64
CA LEU A 57 -11.03 -9.79 -12.26
C LEU A 57 -12.25 -8.97 -11.83
N SER A 58 -12.92 -8.29 -12.76
CA SER A 58 -14.16 -7.58 -12.47
C SER A 58 -15.38 -8.50 -12.40
N GLY A 59 -15.30 -9.66 -13.05
CA GLY A 59 -16.40 -10.60 -13.21
C GLY A 59 -16.18 -11.95 -12.50
N GLU A 60 -16.02 -13.01 -13.29
CA GLU A 60 -15.97 -14.40 -12.81
C GLU A 60 -14.83 -14.71 -11.86
N GLY A 61 -13.70 -14.00 -11.98
CA GLY A 61 -12.52 -14.18 -11.14
C GLY A 61 -12.57 -13.49 -9.78
N TYR A 62 -13.43 -12.48 -9.64
CA TYR A 62 -13.48 -11.68 -8.41
C TYR A 62 -13.67 -12.51 -7.13
N PRO A 63 -14.56 -13.51 -7.07
CA PRO A 63 -14.74 -14.32 -5.87
C PRO A 63 -13.46 -14.98 -5.37
N ALA A 64 -12.57 -15.40 -6.27
CA ALA A 64 -11.30 -16.04 -5.91
C ALA A 64 -10.31 -15.06 -5.27
N PHE A 65 -10.43 -13.76 -5.55
CA PHE A 65 -9.50 -12.72 -5.07
C PHE A 65 -10.16 -11.72 -4.10
N ARG A 66 -11.36 -12.03 -3.61
CA ARG A 66 -12.09 -11.15 -2.70
C ARG A 66 -11.38 -10.97 -1.36
N GLU A 67 -10.84 -12.06 -0.82
CA GLU A 67 -10.17 -12.06 0.48
C GLU A 67 -8.74 -11.52 0.38
N LYS A 68 -8.26 -10.82 1.44
CA LYS A 68 -6.88 -10.33 1.51
C LYS A 68 -5.88 -11.48 1.37
N SER A 69 -6.12 -12.59 2.06
CA SER A 69 -5.26 -13.79 2.03
C SER A 69 -5.04 -14.34 0.63
N ALA A 70 -6.05 -14.29 -0.23
CA ALA A 70 -5.95 -14.71 -1.63
C ALA A 70 -5.14 -13.74 -2.51
N ARG A 71 -4.76 -12.59 -1.98
CA ARG A 71 -3.99 -11.54 -2.66
C ARG A 71 -2.63 -11.28 -2.02
N MET A 72 -2.25 -12.08 -1.04
CA MET A 72 -0.90 -12.10 -0.47
C MET A 72 0.08 -12.66 -1.49
N LEU A 73 1.22 -12.01 -1.70
CA LEU A 73 2.28 -12.58 -2.52
C LEU A 73 2.93 -13.75 -1.80
N PRO A 74 3.30 -14.81 -2.53
CA PRO A 74 4.07 -15.93 -1.97
C PRO A 74 5.39 -15.47 -1.35
N ALA A 75 5.81 -16.12 -0.27
CA ALA A 75 7.04 -15.75 0.45
C ALA A 75 8.31 -15.83 -0.44
N GLU A 76 8.35 -16.77 -1.39
CA GLU A 76 9.45 -16.90 -2.35
C GLU A 76 9.58 -15.68 -3.29
N ASP A 77 8.49 -14.95 -3.55
CA ASP A 77 8.50 -13.75 -4.40
C ASP A 77 9.03 -12.53 -3.68
N PHE A 78 8.97 -12.53 -2.36
CA PHE A 78 9.46 -11.42 -1.55
C PHE A 78 10.93 -11.08 -1.80
N GLY A 79 11.79 -12.09 -1.98
CA GLY A 79 13.21 -11.87 -2.24
C GLY A 79 13.51 -11.03 -3.49
N ARG A 80 12.65 -11.11 -4.51
CA ARG A 80 12.77 -10.28 -5.73
C ARG A 80 12.40 -8.84 -5.45
N LEU A 81 11.28 -8.61 -4.75
CA LEU A 81 10.84 -7.27 -4.35
C LEU A 81 11.89 -6.59 -3.46
N HIS A 82 12.36 -7.29 -2.44
CA HIS A 82 13.36 -6.79 -1.49
C HIS A 82 14.67 -6.39 -2.20
N ARG A 83 15.17 -7.23 -3.10
CA ARG A 83 16.37 -6.92 -3.89
C ARG A 83 16.19 -5.66 -4.73
N THR A 84 15.03 -5.50 -5.37
CA THR A 84 14.72 -4.31 -6.18
C THR A 84 14.69 -3.04 -5.32
N LEU A 85 14.12 -3.12 -4.10
CA LEU A 85 14.13 -2.00 -3.15
C LEU A 85 15.54 -1.59 -2.74
N LEU A 86 16.44 -2.57 -2.54
CA LEU A 86 17.87 -2.30 -2.28
C LEU A 86 18.55 -1.65 -3.49
N GLU A 87 18.34 -2.20 -4.69
CA GLU A 87 18.96 -1.71 -5.92
C GLU A 87 18.50 -0.30 -6.31
N GLU A 88 17.25 0.05 -6.01
CA GLU A 88 16.71 1.40 -6.22
C GLU A 88 17.03 2.36 -5.06
N GLY A 89 17.64 1.87 -3.97
CA GLY A 89 18.03 2.70 -2.82
C GLY A 89 16.85 3.06 -1.90
N PHE A 90 15.75 2.31 -1.93
CA PHE A 90 14.63 2.46 -1.01
C PHE A 90 14.84 1.78 0.34
N LEU A 91 15.81 0.91 0.45
CA LEU A 91 16.20 0.24 1.68
C LEU A 91 17.70 0.36 1.89
N ASP A 92 18.09 0.61 3.13
CA ASP A 92 19.47 0.56 3.58
C ASP A 92 19.55 -0.39 4.80
N PRO A 93 19.96 -1.65 4.60
CA PRO A 93 20.10 -2.60 5.70
C PRO A 93 21.07 -2.14 6.79
N ALA A 94 22.08 -1.31 6.43
CA ALA A 94 23.02 -0.76 7.39
C ALA A 94 22.35 0.27 8.32
N ALA A 95 21.29 0.94 7.85
CA ALA A 95 20.44 1.79 8.67
C ALA A 95 19.37 1.01 9.46
N GLY A 96 19.30 -0.32 9.29
CA GLY A 96 18.29 -1.17 9.92
C GLY A 96 16.92 -1.11 9.24
N GLU A 97 16.88 -0.72 7.96
CA GLU A 97 15.64 -0.64 7.18
C GLU A 97 15.30 -2.01 6.58
N PHE A 98 14.03 -2.40 6.64
CA PHE A 98 13.55 -3.64 6.03
C PHE A 98 12.05 -3.58 5.72
N VAL A 99 11.59 -4.44 4.84
CA VAL A 99 10.15 -4.66 4.61
C VAL A 99 9.60 -5.52 5.74
N THR A 100 8.49 -5.11 6.31
CA THR A 100 7.81 -5.86 7.35
C THR A 100 6.33 -6.04 7.04
N GLY A 101 5.70 -6.98 7.73
CA GLY A 101 4.27 -7.18 7.67
C GLY A 101 3.46 -6.13 8.43
N GLU A 102 2.16 -6.14 8.26
CA GLU A 102 1.23 -5.29 9.02
C GLU A 102 1.25 -5.65 10.52
N GLU A 103 1.58 -6.89 10.85
CA GLU A 103 1.61 -7.40 12.23
C GLU A 103 2.93 -7.12 12.97
N GLY A 104 3.92 -6.49 12.33
CA GLY A 104 5.18 -6.10 12.95
C GLY A 104 6.11 -7.24 13.37
N ARG A 105 5.82 -8.46 12.93
CA ARG A 105 6.57 -9.66 13.33
C ARG A 105 7.82 -9.91 12.50
N GLY A 106 8.15 -9.00 11.58
CA GLY A 106 9.28 -9.16 10.68
C GLY A 106 9.02 -10.06 9.47
N ASP A 107 7.90 -10.78 9.45
CA ASP A 107 7.51 -11.58 8.29
C ASP A 107 7.00 -10.65 7.18
N PRO A 108 7.44 -10.84 5.95
CA PRO A 108 6.99 -10.01 4.83
C PRO A 108 5.49 -10.18 4.60
N ASP A 109 4.77 -9.09 4.62
CA ASP A 109 3.34 -9.05 4.33
C ASP A 109 3.12 -8.11 3.14
N VAL A 110 3.30 -8.62 1.94
CA VAL A 110 3.12 -7.89 0.70
C VAL A 110 1.88 -8.40 0.01
N TYR A 111 0.92 -7.53 -0.21
CA TYR A 111 -0.32 -7.91 -0.86
C TYR A 111 -0.76 -6.86 -1.88
N TRP A 112 -1.55 -7.31 -2.84
CA TRP A 112 -2.15 -6.42 -3.82
C TRP A 112 -3.64 -6.23 -3.52
N ARG A 113 -4.12 -5.03 -3.82
CA ARG A 113 -5.53 -4.68 -3.70
C ARG A 113 -6.21 -4.76 -5.05
N LEU A 114 -7.45 -5.18 -5.00
CA LEU A 114 -8.36 -5.23 -6.13
C LEU A 114 -9.59 -4.40 -5.80
N VAL A 115 -9.87 -3.38 -6.60
CA VAL A 115 -11.09 -2.56 -6.51
C VAL A 115 -11.76 -2.56 -7.87
N ARG A 116 -12.97 -3.09 -7.90
CA ARG A 116 -13.77 -3.14 -9.13
C ARG A 116 -14.32 -1.76 -9.50
N PRO A 117 -14.62 -1.53 -10.78
CA PRO A 117 -15.32 -0.33 -11.21
C PRO A 117 -16.60 -0.10 -10.38
N ASP A 118 -16.84 1.13 -9.99
CA ASP A 118 -18.07 1.59 -9.32
C ASP A 118 -18.49 0.73 -8.11
N SER A 119 -17.51 0.15 -7.41
CA SER A 119 -17.72 -0.74 -6.26
C SER A 119 -17.16 -0.13 -4.96
N PRO A 120 -17.88 0.79 -4.29
CA PRO A 120 -17.42 1.42 -3.05
C PRO A 120 -17.16 0.42 -1.91
N SER A 121 -17.80 -0.76 -1.94
CA SER A 121 -17.58 -1.82 -0.96
C SER A 121 -16.20 -2.47 -1.02
N ASP A 122 -15.48 -2.31 -2.12
CA ASP A 122 -14.14 -2.86 -2.31
C ASP A 122 -13.05 -1.92 -1.73
N VAL A 123 -13.41 -0.69 -1.37
CA VAL A 123 -12.49 0.27 -0.73
C VAL A 123 -12.62 0.27 0.78
N GLY A 124 -11.49 0.52 1.46
CA GLY A 124 -11.47 0.68 2.91
C GLY A 124 -12.01 2.04 3.35
N SER A 125 -12.51 2.13 4.58
CA SER A 125 -12.83 3.39 5.24
C SER A 125 -11.58 4.26 5.39
N ILE A 126 -11.76 5.57 5.64
CA ILE A 126 -10.66 6.46 6.00
C ILE A 126 -10.05 5.98 7.33
N HIS A 127 -8.73 5.82 7.35
CA HIS A 127 -7.96 5.36 8.50
C HIS A 127 -6.53 5.86 8.44
N ALA A 128 -5.79 5.64 9.52
CA ALA A 128 -4.34 5.66 9.56
C ALA A 128 -3.84 4.24 9.87
N ASP A 129 -2.76 3.81 9.22
CA ASP A 129 -2.29 2.42 9.34
C ASP A 129 -1.86 2.08 10.78
N TYR A 130 -1.28 3.04 11.53
CA TYR A 130 -0.87 2.79 12.92
C TYR A 130 -2.03 2.37 13.84
N TRP A 131 -3.28 2.70 13.51
CA TRP A 131 -4.45 2.29 14.29
C TRP A 131 -4.69 0.78 14.26
N PHE A 132 -4.25 0.09 13.20
CA PHE A 132 -4.33 -1.37 13.15
C PHE A 132 -3.41 -2.01 14.19
N TRP A 133 -2.21 -1.45 14.35
CA TRP A 133 -1.22 -1.92 15.31
C TRP A 133 -1.71 -1.71 16.73
N ASP A 134 -2.21 -0.51 17.01
CA ASP A 134 -2.77 -0.14 18.30
C ASP A 134 -4.00 -1.00 18.63
N LEU A 135 -4.94 -1.13 17.70
CA LEU A 135 -6.18 -1.89 17.87
C LEU A 135 -5.93 -3.39 18.12
N LEU A 136 -4.91 -3.97 17.51
CA LEU A 136 -4.61 -5.39 17.58
C LEU A 136 -3.53 -5.72 18.63
N GLY A 137 -2.93 -4.69 19.23
CA GLY A 137 -1.90 -4.85 20.26
C GLY A 137 -0.61 -5.46 19.73
N PHE A 138 -0.24 -5.15 18.49
CA PHE A 138 1.02 -5.64 17.94
C PHE A 138 2.20 -4.82 18.42
N ASP A 139 3.23 -5.49 18.86
CA ASP A 139 4.50 -4.86 19.25
C ASP A 139 5.28 -4.43 18.00
N PHE A 140 5.89 -3.24 18.10
CA PHE A 140 6.82 -2.74 17.10
C PHE A 140 8.03 -2.13 17.81
N PRO A 141 9.27 -2.31 17.30
CA PRO A 141 10.46 -1.76 17.95
C PRO A 141 10.33 -0.24 18.17
N ALA A 142 10.54 0.20 19.41
CA ALA A 142 10.33 1.60 19.81
C ALA A 142 11.33 2.58 19.15
N ASP A 143 12.47 2.05 18.68
CA ASP A 143 13.51 2.80 17.96
C ASP A 143 13.32 2.82 16.45
N MET A 144 12.20 2.31 15.95
CA MET A 144 11.88 2.26 14.51
C MET A 144 10.58 3.02 14.21
N GLN A 145 10.44 3.41 12.97
CA GLN A 145 9.22 4.02 12.42
C GLN A 145 8.73 3.22 11.23
N ARG A 146 7.41 3.18 11.06
CA ARG A 146 6.77 2.55 9.92
C ARG A 146 6.53 3.57 8.84
N VAL A 147 6.85 3.16 7.61
CA VAL A 147 6.58 3.93 6.40
C VAL A 147 5.81 3.03 5.44
N LYS A 148 4.70 3.51 4.94
CA LYS A 148 3.89 2.77 3.97
C LYS A 148 4.34 3.10 2.56
N VAL A 149 4.41 2.07 1.73
CA VAL A 149 4.63 2.17 0.29
C VAL A 149 3.39 1.67 -0.43
N TRP A 150 2.86 2.48 -1.32
CA TRP A 150 1.69 2.16 -2.13
C TRP A 150 1.99 2.43 -3.61
N LEU A 151 1.79 1.41 -4.47
CA LEU A 151 2.06 1.47 -5.90
C LEU A 151 0.78 1.18 -6.69
N PRO A 152 0.32 2.06 -7.58
CA PRO A 152 -0.70 1.71 -8.57
C PRO A 152 -0.09 0.86 -9.69
N LEU A 153 -0.56 -0.37 -9.86
CA LEU A 153 -0.16 -1.25 -10.95
C LEU A 153 -1.10 -1.14 -12.15
N LEU A 154 -2.36 -0.83 -11.88
CA LEU A 154 -3.41 -0.55 -12.85
C LEU A 154 -4.42 0.40 -12.23
N GLN A 155 -4.61 1.56 -12.82
CA GLN A 155 -5.59 2.57 -12.42
C GLN A 155 -5.89 3.54 -13.57
N ASP A 156 -6.82 4.45 -13.35
CA ASP A 156 -6.98 5.66 -14.15
C ASP A 156 -6.01 6.74 -13.63
N ASP A 157 -4.95 7.02 -14.36
CA ASP A 157 -3.92 8.01 -13.97
C ASP A 157 -4.44 9.46 -13.99
N GLU A 158 -5.53 9.74 -14.70
CA GLU A 158 -6.20 11.05 -14.69
C GLU A 158 -7.11 11.21 -13.45
N ASN A 159 -7.48 10.09 -12.82
CA ASN A 159 -8.38 10.04 -11.67
C ASN A 159 -7.86 9.10 -10.56
N PRO A 160 -6.72 9.42 -9.92
CA PRO A 160 -6.07 8.54 -8.94
C PRO A 160 -7.01 8.18 -7.79
N SER A 161 -6.91 6.95 -7.33
CA SER A 161 -7.87 6.37 -6.39
C SER A 161 -7.42 6.38 -4.93
N LEU A 162 -6.16 6.69 -4.62
CA LEU A 162 -5.69 6.88 -3.25
C LEU A 162 -6.02 8.30 -2.79
N MET A 163 -6.82 8.40 -1.73
CA MET A 163 -7.18 9.66 -1.09
C MET A 163 -6.32 9.86 0.14
N VAL A 164 -5.80 11.08 0.35
CA VAL A 164 -4.98 11.44 1.52
C VAL A 164 -5.47 12.74 2.13
N LEU A 165 -5.26 12.92 3.44
CA LEU A 165 -5.42 14.19 4.13
C LEU A 165 -4.03 14.76 4.45
N PRO A 166 -3.49 15.70 3.66
CA PRO A 166 -2.16 16.25 3.87
C PRO A 166 -2.00 16.84 5.27
N GLY A 167 -0.84 16.60 5.89
CA GLY A 167 -0.51 17.11 7.23
C GLY A 167 -1.23 16.42 8.39
N SER A 168 -2.10 15.43 8.12
CA SER A 168 -2.85 14.74 9.19
C SER A 168 -1.95 13.91 10.11
N HIS A 169 -0.80 13.43 9.64
CA HIS A 169 0.16 12.68 10.44
C HIS A 169 0.75 13.48 11.62
N LEU A 170 0.64 14.81 11.60
CA LEU A 170 1.09 15.72 12.66
C LEU A 170 0.03 15.95 13.75
N ARG A 171 -1.13 15.30 13.66
CA ARG A 171 -2.26 15.47 14.57
C ARG A 171 -2.76 14.13 15.07
N ASP A 172 -3.34 14.14 16.25
CA ASP A 172 -4.07 12.98 16.76
C ASP A 172 -5.55 13.07 16.34
N PHE A 173 -6.05 11.97 15.82
CA PHE A 173 -7.44 11.80 15.46
C PHE A 173 -8.01 10.61 16.20
N ARG A 174 -9.30 10.68 16.53
CA ARG A 174 -10.01 9.56 17.14
C ARG A 174 -10.40 8.53 16.10
N TYR A 175 -10.38 7.30 16.50
CA TYR A 175 -10.90 6.20 15.69
C TYR A 175 -11.83 5.32 16.53
N THR A 176 -12.75 4.67 15.86
CA THR A 176 -13.55 3.56 16.37
C THR A 176 -13.14 2.28 15.66
N SER A 177 -13.69 1.17 16.11
CA SER A 177 -13.50 -0.09 15.40
C SER A 177 -14.83 -0.72 15.05
N PHE A 178 -14.88 -1.37 13.91
CA PHE A 178 -16.01 -2.19 13.48
C PHE A 178 -15.53 -3.58 13.07
N VAL A 179 -16.44 -4.53 13.08
CA VAL A 179 -16.18 -5.88 12.55
C VAL A 179 -16.73 -5.92 11.13
N ASN A 180 -15.87 -6.18 10.16
CA ASN A 180 -16.29 -6.29 8.76
C ASN A 180 -17.08 -7.60 8.52
N HIS A 181 -17.64 -7.77 7.33
CA HIS A 181 -18.41 -8.96 6.95
C HIS A 181 -17.63 -10.29 7.00
N LEU A 182 -16.28 -10.22 7.11
CA LEU A 182 -15.39 -11.36 7.26
C LEU A 182 -15.03 -11.67 8.72
N GLY A 183 -15.59 -10.92 9.68
CA GLY A 183 -15.26 -11.08 11.09
C GLY A 183 -13.98 -10.36 11.54
N HIS A 184 -13.32 -9.62 10.68
CA HIS A 184 -12.09 -8.92 11.02
C HIS A 184 -12.41 -7.56 11.66
N ARG A 185 -11.76 -7.28 12.78
CA ARG A 185 -11.83 -5.97 13.44
C ARG A 185 -10.97 -4.97 12.68
N LYS A 186 -11.57 -3.82 12.35
CA LYS A 186 -10.91 -2.79 11.56
C LYS A 186 -11.10 -1.42 12.20
N PRO A 187 -10.06 -0.55 12.21
CA PRO A 187 -10.22 0.82 12.64
C PRO A 187 -10.92 1.65 11.57
N GLN A 188 -11.59 2.69 12.02
CA GLN A 188 -12.29 3.66 11.19
C GLN A 188 -12.22 5.03 11.84
N TYR A 189 -11.97 6.06 11.07
CA TYR A 189 -12.04 7.44 11.51
C TYR A 189 -13.39 7.74 12.19
N ALA A 190 -13.36 8.46 13.31
CA ALA A 190 -14.53 8.63 14.18
C ALA A 190 -14.95 10.07 14.44
N ASP A 191 -14.19 11.06 13.96
CA ASP A 191 -14.52 12.45 14.15
C ASP A 191 -15.49 12.98 13.07
N GLU A 192 -15.54 14.28 12.85
CA GLU A 192 -16.38 14.90 11.83
C GLU A 192 -16.03 14.41 10.43
N ASP A 193 -16.99 14.47 9.49
CA ASP A 193 -16.74 14.11 8.11
C ASP A 193 -15.62 14.98 7.51
N ILE A 194 -14.57 14.33 7.04
CA ILE A 194 -13.39 14.97 6.44
C ILE A 194 -13.27 14.69 4.92
N THR A 195 -14.27 14.05 4.35
CA THR A 195 -14.24 13.62 2.94
C THR A 195 -13.94 14.78 2.00
N ASP A 196 -14.53 15.95 2.24
CA ASP A 196 -14.32 17.15 1.43
C ASP A 196 -12.91 17.76 1.56
N ARG A 197 -12.16 17.35 2.59
CA ARG A 197 -10.79 17.81 2.83
C ARG A 197 -9.75 16.85 2.29
N MET A 198 -10.15 15.64 1.94
CA MET A 198 -9.25 14.66 1.36
C MET A 198 -9.01 14.99 -0.12
N ILE A 199 -7.77 14.86 -0.53
CA ILE A 199 -7.38 15.04 -1.93
C ILE A 199 -6.90 13.72 -2.53
N PRO A 200 -7.07 13.48 -3.83
CA PRO A 200 -6.41 12.38 -4.49
C PRO A 200 -4.90 12.62 -4.49
N ALA A 201 -4.12 11.62 -4.07
CA ALA A 201 -2.68 11.65 -4.24
C ALA A 201 -2.37 11.64 -5.75
N PRO A 202 -1.64 12.65 -6.30
CA PRO A 202 -1.46 12.79 -7.75
C PRO A 202 -0.41 11.81 -8.31
N VAL A 203 -0.57 10.53 -8.00
CA VAL A 203 0.33 9.44 -8.35
C VAL A 203 -0.13 8.75 -9.63
N ARG A 204 0.82 8.38 -10.49
CA ARG A 204 0.60 7.65 -11.74
C ARG A 204 1.21 6.27 -11.70
N THR A 205 0.80 5.41 -12.60
CA THR A 205 1.48 4.13 -12.87
C THR A 205 2.97 4.38 -13.17
N GLY A 206 3.87 3.62 -12.53
CA GLY A 206 5.32 3.86 -12.57
C GLY A 206 5.86 4.70 -11.40
N GLN A 207 4.98 5.23 -10.55
CA GLN A 207 5.30 5.96 -9.35
C GLN A 207 4.81 5.23 -8.10
N ALA A 208 5.37 5.57 -6.94
CA ALA A 208 4.89 5.14 -5.63
C ALA A 208 4.56 6.34 -4.75
N VAL A 209 3.56 6.18 -3.90
CA VAL A 209 3.32 7.05 -2.75
C VAL A 209 4.01 6.43 -1.55
N ILE A 210 4.92 7.20 -0.94
CA ILE A 210 5.59 6.84 0.30
C ILE A 210 5.05 7.75 1.39
N PHE A 211 4.46 7.17 2.43
CA PHE A 211 3.75 7.97 3.42
C PHE A 211 3.90 7.46 4.85
N ASN A 212 3.72 8.39 5.78
CA ASN A 212 3.73 8.14 7.21
C ASN A 212 2.55 7.26 7.61
N ASP A 213 2.75 6.25 8.46
CA ASP A 213 1.69 5.34 8.92
C ASP A 213 0.57 6.03 9.72
N ARG A 214 0.83 7.29 10.18
CA ARG A 214 -0.17 8.16 10.84
C ARG A 214 -0.98 9.02 9.85
N LEU A 215 -0.63 9.03 8.57
CA LEU A 215 -1.36 9.82 7.56
C LEU A 215 -2.78 9.25 7.39
N LEU A 216 -3.79 10.09 7.54
CA LEU A 216 -5.16 9.70 7.19
C LEU A 216 -5.27 9.53 5.68
N HIS A 217 -5.67 8.33 5.31
CA HIS A 217 -5.86 7.96 3.92
C HIS A 217 -7.04 7.00 3.74
N GLY A 218 -7.41 6.80 2.51
CA GLY A 218 -8.47 5.87 2.13
C GLY A 218 -8.48 5.65 0.64
N GLY A 219 -9.35 4.79 0.17
CA GLY A 219 -9.56 4.61 -1.25
C GLY A 219 -10.82 5.32 -1.73
N ARG A 220 -10.93 5.51 -3.03
CA ARG A 220 -12.21 5.72 -3.71
C ARG A 220 -12.36 4.73 -4.84
N SER A 221 -13.59 4.38 -5.15
CA SER A 221 -13.93 3.65 -6.36
C SER A 221 -13.96 4.63 -7.53
N THR A 222 -13.48 4.18 -8.68
CA THR A 222 -13.49 4.93 -9.94
C THR A 222 -14.18 4.07 -11.00
N GLY A 223 -14.47 4.63 -12.16
CA GLY A 223 -15.10 3.88 -13.28
C GLY A 223 -14.21 2.80 -13.91
N VAL A 224 -12.99 2.59 -13.39
CA VAL A 224 -12.05 1.58 -13.89
C VAL A 224 -11.60 0.64 -12.78
N LEU A 225 -11.18 -0.57 -13.16
CA LEU A 225 -10.59 -1.52 -12.23
C LEU A 225 -9.23 -0.99 -11.75
N ARG A 226 -9.01 -1.03 -10.44
CA ARG A 226 -7.74 -0.71 -9.82
C ARG A 226 -7.05 -1.96 -9.30
N ILE A 227 -5.76 -2.07 -9.58
CA ILE A 227 -4.83 -2.99 -8.91
C ILE A 227 -3.70 -2.14 -8.33
N SER A 228 -3.43 -2.28 -7.04
CA SER A 228 -2.29 -1.64 -6.37
C SER A 228 -1.57 -2.64 -5.50
N LEU A 229 -0.27 -2.47 -5.34
CA LEU A 229 0.55 -3.21 -4.38
C LEU A 229 0.84 -2.32 -3.19
N GLU A 230 0.86 -2.90 -1.99
CA GLU A 230 1.23 -2.16 -0.78
C GLU A 230 2.02 -3.04 0.20
N PHE A 231 2.94 -2.38 0.90
CA PHE A 231 3.76 -2.98 1.95
C PHE A 231 4.25 -1.91 2.92
N THR A 232 4.77 -2.35 4.06
CA THR A 232 5.31 -1.48 5.10
C THR A 232 6.82 -1.64 5.18
N LEU A 233 7.53 -0.53 5.28
CA LEU A 233 8.95 -0.47 5.63
C LEU A 233 9.07 -0.17 7.12
N ALA A 234 9.94 -0.91 7.81
CA ALA A 234 10.43 -0.57 9.14
C ALA A 234 11.77 0.14 8.97
N CYS A 235 11.85 1.36 9.48
CA CYS A 235 13.00 2.23 9.28
C CYS A 235 13.49 2.77 10.61
N ARG A 236 14.81 2.71 10.84
CA ARG A 236 15.42 3.37 12.00
C ARG A 236 15.73 4.81 11.66
N PRO A 237 15.30 5.80 12.48
CA PRO A 237 15.74 7.18 12.32
C PRO A 237 17.28 7.27 12.33
N ARG A 238 17.83 8.10 11.44
CA ARG A 238 19.26 8.40 11.44
C ARG A 238 19.53 9.46 12.50
N ASP A 239 20.55 9.24 13.30
CA ASP A 239 21.05 10.22 14.28
C ASP A 239 21.56 11.50 13.60
#